data_729cc9f2d61142fdb30e1577846759dc
#
_entry.id   729cc9f2d61142fdb30e1577846759dc
#
_cell.length_a   1.000
_cell.length_b   1.000
_cell.length_c   1.000
_cell.angle_alpha   90.00
_cell.angle_beta   90.00
_cell.angle_gamma   90.00
#
_symmetry.space_group_name_H-M   'P 1'
#
loop_
_entity.id
_entity.type
_entity.pdbx_description
1 polymer ?
#
loop_
_entity_poly.entity_id
_entity_poly.type
_entity_poly.pdbx_seq_one_letter_code
_entity_poly.pdbx_strand_id
1 'polypeptide(L)'
;MSFRLGVLAYLMAACFSAFAGNPCLNDGFKPKLQPPPPSNFLDVQRLHVMTDLRSESALREINEEADDPTPKFWAVVGISPVDNPKLQKTISIVQPLTAAIVLDLKAKYARTRANDVDPSLKTAIPVPWHKAYPSGHATQSFITALAFANVYPEKYSEFMQLAAKVAINREIAGLHYTSDSDAGAVLAEQIWKAVKPACKAK
;
A
#
# COMPACT_ATOMS: atom_id res chain seq x y z
N MET A 1 -45.02 16.58 -9.44
CA MET A 1 -44.13 15.47 -9.13
C MET A 1 -42.75 15.81 -9.70
N SER A 2 -41.90 16.43 -8.91
CA SER A 2 -40.52 16.70 -9.32
C SER A 2 -39.70 17.07 -8.09
N PHE A 3 -39.17 16.10 -7.41
CA PHE A 3 -38.15 16.28 -6.35
C PHE A 3 -37.48 14.91 -6.09
N ARG A 4 -36.36 14.60 -6.71
CA ARG A 4 -35.43 13.54 -6.29
C ARG A 4 -34.21 13.38 -7.22
N LEU A 5 -33.60 14.46 -7.70
CA LEU A 5 -32.33 14.37 -8.46
C LEU A 5 -31.15 15.13 -7.81
N GLY A 6 -31.36 15.77 -6.64
CA GLY A 6 -30.34 16.65 -6.05
C GLY A 6 -29.40 16.01 -5.03
N VAL A 7 -29.65 14.79 -4.52
CA VAL A 7 -28.91 14.23 -3.37
C VAL A 7 -27.75 13.30 -3.78
N LEU A 8 -27.79 12.72 -4.97
CA LEU A 8 -26.71 11.79 -5.41
C LEU A 8 -25.43 12.48 -5.89
N ALA A 9 -25.53 13.73 -6.33
CA ALA A 9 -24.36 14.46 -6.84
C ALA A 9 -23.45 15.03 -5.72
N TYR A 10 -23.96 15.20 -4.51
CA TYR A 10 -23.20 15.77 -3.38
C TYR A 10 -22.33 14.76 -2.64
N LEU A 11 -22.63 13.45 -2.73
CA LEU A 11 -21.88 12.40 -2.06
C LEU A 11 -20.61 11.97 -2.81
N MET A 12 -20.47 12.27 -4.09
CA MET A 12 -19.24 11.96 -4.84
C MET A 12 -18.14 13.04 -4.75
N ALA A 13 -18.46 14.25 -4.29
CA ALA A 13 -17.48 15.33 -4.18
C ALA A 13 -16.69 15.31 -2.85
N ALA A 14 -17.16 14.55 -1.85
CA ALA A 14 -16.57 14.55 -0.51
C ALA A 14 -15.38 13.60 -0.30
N CYS A 15 -15.09 12.68 -1.24
CA CYS A 15 -14.01 11.69 -1.07
C CYS A 15 -12.60 12.19 -1.49
N PHE A 16 -12.48 13.34 -2.12
CA PHE A 16 -11.18 13.83 -2.62
C PHE A 16 -10.39 14.72 -1.65
N SER A 17 -10.82 14.88 -0.41
CA SER A 17 -10.25 15.89 0.49
C SER A 17 -9.42 15.37 1.66
N ALA A 18 -9.31 14.06 1.90
CA ALA A 18 -8.64 13.54 3.09
C ALA A 18 -7.13 13.88 3.17
N PHE A 19 -6.50 14.19 2.05
CA PHE A 19 -5.11 14.62 1.98
C PHE A 19 -4.92 15.98 1.27
N ALA A 20 -5.98 16.58 0.73
CA ALA A 20 -5.94 17.93 0.15
C ALA A 20 -5.58 18.93 1.24
N GLY A 21 -4.52 19.71 1.01
CA GLY A 21 -4.02 20.65 2.01
C GLY A 21 -3.02 20.07 3.01
N ASN A 22 -2.59 18.82 2.88
CA ASN A 22 -1.53 18.28 3.73
C ASN A 22 -0.24 19.10 3.52
N PRO A 23 0.33 19.70 4.60
CA PRO A 23 1.48 20.62 4.50
C PRO A 23 2.74 19.93 3.95
N CYS A 24 2.82 18.62 4.01
CA CYS A 24 3.95 17.82 3.53
C CYS A 24 3.82 17.36 2.07
N LEU A 25 2.68 17.57 1.41
CA LEU A 25 2.51 17.30 -0.02
C LEU A 25 2.64 18.57 -0.86
N ASN A 26 3.13 18.40 -2.08
CA ASN A 26 3.05 19.46 -3.08
C ASN A 26 1.58 19.80 -3.37
N ASP A 27 1.30 21.09 -3.51
CA ASP A 27 -0.04 21.59 -3.73
C ASP A 27 -0.64 21.00 -5.02
N GLY A 28 -1.89 20.56 -4.93
CA GLY A 28 -2.59 19.97 -6.06
C GLY A 28 -2.12 18.54 -6.45
N PHE A 29 -1.35 17.85 -5.61
CA PHE A 29 -0.98 16.47 -5.88
C PHE A 29 -2.21 15.60 -6.12
N LYS A 30 -2.19 14.88 -7.24
CA LYS A 30 -3.21 13.89 -7.62
C LYS A 30 -2.51 12.63 -8.11
N PRO A 31 -2.71 11.48 -7.43
CA PRO A 31 -2.12 10.22 -7.87
C PRO A 31 -2.68 9.80 -9.23
N LYS A 32 -1.80 9.29 -10.10
CA LYS A 32 -2.14 8.81 -11.44
C LYS A 32 -1.86 7.32 -11.52
N LEU A 33 -2.88 6.51 -11.34
CA LEU A 33 -2.81 5.07 -11.58
C LEU A 33 -3.70 4.71 -12.76
N GLN A 34 -3.25 3.71 -13.54
CA GLN A 34 -4.12 3.07 -14.52
C GLN A 34 -5.25 2.35 -13.78
N PRO A 35 -6.45 2.24 -14.36
CA PRO A 35 -7.47 1.37 -13.81
C PRO A 35 -6.94 -0.05 -13.61
N PRO A 36 -7.37 -0.77 -12.56
CA PRO A 36 -6.98 -2.15 -12.39
C PRO A 36 -7.45 -2.99 -13.59
N PRO A 37 -6.65 -3.97 -14.04
CA PRO A 37 -7.14 -4.92 -15.02
C PRO A 37 -8.36 -5.67 -14.45
N PRO A 38 -9.29 -6.12 -15.30
CA PRO A 38 -10.37 -7.00 -14.87
C PRO A 38 -9.78 -8.22 -14.17
N SER A 39 -10.38 -8.63 -13.05
CA SER A 39 -10.02 -9.89 -12.40
C SER A 39 -10.44 -11.04 -13.32
N ASN A 40 -9.50 -11.82 -13.79
CA ASN A 40 -9.73 -12.94 -14.68
C ASN A 40 -9.37 -14.27 -14.01
N PHE A 41 -9.78 -15.36 -14.65
CA PHE A 41 -9.53 -16.71 -14.15
C PHE A 41 -8.04 -17.00 -13.92
N LEU A 42 -7.15 -16.55 -14.80
CA LEU A 42 -5.71 -16.79 -14.69
C LEU A 42 -5.10 -16.08 -13.47
N ASP A 43 -5.54 -14.84 -13.17
CA ASP A 43 -5.09 -14.13 -11.97
C ASP A 43 -5.47 -14.88 -10.69
N VAL A 44 -6.70 -15.44 -10.65
CA VAL A 44 -7.17 -16.23 -9.51
C VAL A 44 -6.39 -17.54 -9.41
N GLN A 45 -6.19 -18.26 -10.53
CA GLN A 45 -5.40 -19.50 -10.56
C GLN A 45 -3.95 -19.28 -10.09
N ARG A 46 -3.33 -18.16 -10.50
CA ARG A 46 -2.00 -17.78 -10.01
C ARG A 46 -1.99 -17.64 -8.48
N LEU A 47 -3.00 -17.01 -7.91
CA LEU A 47 -3.10 -16.89 -6.44
C LEU A 47 -3.30 -18.26 -5.76
N HIS A 48 -4.05 -19.17 -6.34
CA HIS A 48 -4.14 -20.54 -5.81
C HIS A 48 -2.75 -21.19 -5.74
N VAL A 49 -1.97 -21.13 -6.82
CA VAL A 49 -0.60 -21.67 -6.82
C VAL A 49 0.24 -21.01 -5.72
N MET A 50 0.19 -19.68 -5.58
CA MET A 50 0.93 -18.97 -4.54
C MET A 50 0.47 -19.35 -3.13
N THR A 51 -0.84 -19.53 -2.92
CA THR A 51 -1.37 -19.93 -1.61
C THR A 51 -1.05 -21.39 -1.27
N ASP A 52 -0.95 -22.28 -2.24
CA ASP A 52 -0.60 -23.68 -2.04
C ASP A 52 0.90 -23.87 -1.72
N LEU A 53 1.74 -22.92 -2.16
CA LEU A 53 3.18 -22.91 -1.87
C LEU A 53 3.55 -22.25 -0.53
N ARG A 54 2.59 -21.94 0.33
CA ARG A 54 2.85 -21.34 1.65
C ARG A 54 3.68 -22.27 2.52
N SER A 55 4.88 -21.82 2.86
CA SER A 55 5.68 -22.45 3.91
C SER A 55 5.32 -21.89 5.29
N GLU A 56 5.71 -22.57 6.35
CA GLU A 56 5.57 -22.07 7.72
C GLU A 56 6.33 -20.74 7.91
N SER A 57 7.49 -20.58 7.25
CA SER A 57 8.26 -19.32 7.30
C SER A 57 7.50 -18.19 6.62
N ALA A 58 6.87 -18.45 5.47
CA ALA A 58 6.04 -17.43 4.80
C ALA A 58 4.84 -17.03 5.66
N LEU A 59 4.18 -17.99 6.32
CA LEU A 59 3.07 -17.70 7.22
C LEU A 59 3.51 -16.86 8.43
N ARG A 60 4.67 -17.13 9.03
CA ARG A 60 5.22 -16.29 10.10
C ARG A 60 5.46 -14.86 9.62
N GLU A 61 6.14 -14.69 8.48
CA GLU A 61 6.41 -13.37 7.91
C GLU A 61 5.11 -12.60 7.59
N ILE A 62 4.11 -13.27 6.99
CA ILE A 62 2.80 -12.69 6.70
C ILE A 62 2.12 -12.15 7.96
N ASN A 63 2.18 -12.90 9.07
CA ASN A 63 1.60 -12.49 10.34
C ASN A 63 2.38 -11.33 10.99
N GLU A 64 3.72 -11.38 10.96
CA GLU A 64 4.58 -10.29 11.47
C GLU A 64 4.34 -8.97 10.73
N GLU A 65 4.00 -9.03 9.45
CA GLU A 65 3.78 -7.87 8.58
C GLU A 65 2.31 -7.42 8.56
N ALA A 66 1.41 -8.16 9.22
CA ALA A 66 -0.03 -7.97 9.06
C ALA A 66 -0.51 -6.56 9.42
N ASP A 67 0.06 -5.96 10.46
CA ASP A 67 -0.29 -4.64 10.93
C ASP A 67 0.67 -3.56 10.44
N ASP A 68 1.98 -3.78 10.58
CA ASP A 68 3.02 -2.80 10.22
C ASP A 68 4.35 -3.49 9.83
N PRO A 69 4.79 -3.41 8.56
CA PRO A 69 6.07 -3.95 8.13
C PRO A 69 7.27 -3.03 8.48
N THR A 70 7.04 -1.81 8.99
CA THR A 70 8.10 -0.81 9.25
C THR A 70 9.23 -1.30 10.16
N PRO A 71 8.99 -2.09 11.21
CA PRO A 71 10.08 -2.62 12.07
C PRO A 71 11.16 -3.38 11.32
N LYS A 72 10.81 -4.08 10.23
CA LYS A 72 11.79 -4.82 9.41
C LYS A 72 12.79 -3.89 8.72
N PHE A 73 12.38 -2.68 8.35
CA PHE A 73 13.28 -1.69 7.74
C PHE A 73 14.29 -1.12 8.74
N TRP A 74 13.88 -0.90 10.00
CA TRP A 74 14.79 -0.53 11.07
C TRP A 74 15.82 -1.64 11.34
N ALA A 75 15.42 -2.89 11.28
CA ALA A 75 16.32 -4.04 11.44
C ALA A 75 17.41 -4.11 10.36
N VAL A 76 17.14 -3.69 9.12
CA VAL A 76 18.14 -3.64 8.02
C VAL A 76 19.30 -2.69 8.37
N VAL A 77 19.02 -1.60 9.06
CA VAL A 77 20.07 -0.63 9.47
C VAL A 77 20.63 -0.91 10.86
N GLY A 78 20.03 -1.85 11.61
CA GLY A 78 20.53 -2.27 12.93
C GLY A 78 20.38 -1.21 14.03
N ILE A 79 19.44 -0.28 13.88
CA ILE A 79 19.15 0.77 14.85
C ILE A 79 17.64 0.80 15.17
N SER A 80 17.30 1.49 16.26
CA SER A 80 15.90 1.71 16.64
C SER A 80 15.40 3.09 16.19
N PRO A 81 14.08 3.33 16.16
CA PRO A 81 13.52 4.63 15.79
C PRO A 81 14.04 5.81 16.62
N VAL A 82 14.41 5.59 17.89
CA VAL A 82 14.93 6.66 18.77
C VAL A 82 16.34 7.12 18.37
N ASP A 83 17.09 6.26 17.67
CA ASP A 83 18.44 6.56 17.21
C ASP A 83 18.48 7.48 15.98
N ASN A 84 17.35 7.55 15.24
CA ASN A 84 17.18 8.48 14.12
C ASN A 84 15.80 9.16 14.16
N PRO A 85 15.60 10.16 15.03
CA PRO A 85 14.31 10.81 15.22
C PRO A 85 13.83 11.58 13.97
N LYS A 86 14.74 12.01 13.09
CA LYS A 86 14.37 12.68 11.83
C LYS A 86 13.71 11.67 10.87
N LEU A 87 14.29 10.50 10.70
CA LEU A 87 13.72 9.45 9.86
C LEU A 87 12.40 8.94 10.46
N GLN A 88 12.36 8.71 11.78
CA GLN A 88 11.12 8.35 12.47
C GLN A 88 10.01 9.37 12.25
N LYS A 89 10.31 10.67 12.31
CA LYS A 89 9.36 11.73 12.00
C LYS A 89 8.88 11.65 10.54
N THR A 90 9.79 11.39 9.59
CA THR A 90 9.41 11.20 8.18
C THR A 90 8.43 10.04 8.04
N ILE A 91 8.73 8.88 8.65
CA ILE A 91 7.86 7.70 8.61
C ILE A 91 6.48 8.01 9.22
N SER A 92 6.43 8.69 10.37
CA SER A 92 5.17 9.07 11.03
C SER A 92 4.31 10.03 10.23
N ILE A 93 4.88 10.73 9.25
CA ILE A 93 4.17 11.59 8.29
C ILE A 93 3.71 10.79 7.08
N VAL A 94 4.63 10.04 6.44
CA VAL A 94 4.33 9.43 5.14
C VAL A 94 3.43 8.21 5.26
N GLN A 95 3.47 7.46 6.35
CA GLN A 95 2.64 6.26 6.54
C GLN A 95 1.14 6.58 6.59
N PRO A 96 0.63 7.44 7.50
CA PRO A 96 -0.79 7.77 7.54
C PRO A 96 -1.25 8.52 6.28
N LEU A 97 -0.41 9.37 5.71
CA LEU A 97 -0.68 10.04 4.44
C LEU A 97 -0.90 9.03 3.32
N THR A 98 -0.01 8.05 3.20
CA THR A 98 -0.11 6.97 2.22
C THR A 98 -1.37 6.14 2.43
N ALA A 99 -1.68 5.78 3.67
CA ALA A 99 -2.90 5.03 4.01
C ALA A 99 -4.16 5.76 3.55
N ALA A 100 -4.27 7.08 3.80
CA ALA A 100 -5.41 7.89 3.37
C ALA A 100 -5.55 7.90 1.84
N ILE A 101 -4.46 8.14 1.10
CA ILE A 101 -4.46 8.14 -0.36
C ILE A 101 -4.86 6.76 -0.92
N VAL A 102 -4.35 5.68 -0.34
CA VAL A 102 -4.69 4.31 -0.74
C VAL A 102 -6.17 4.03 -0.52
N LEU A 103 -6.75 4.42 0.62
CA LEU A 103 -8.17 4.20 0.91
C LEU A 103 -9.08 4.95 -0.08
N ASP A 104 -8.75 6.18 -0.44
CA ASP A 104 -9.49 6.94 -1.45
C ASP A 104 -9.45 6.25 -2.82
N LEU A 105 -8.27 5.75 -3.22
CA LEU A 105 -8.13 5.01 -4.48
C LEU A 105 -8.86 3.66 -4.45
N LYS A 106 -8.86 2.97 -3.32
CA LYS A 106 -9.64 1.74 -3.13
C LYS A 106 -11.13 1.98 -3.27
N ALA A 107 -11.64 3.07 -2.72
CA ALA A 107 -13.03 3.48 -2.90
C ALA A 107 -13.33 3.83 -4.36
N LYS A 108 -12.44 4.57 -5.03
CA LYS A 108 -12.58 4.97 -6.43
C LYS A 108 -12.62 3.78 -7.39
N TYR A 109 -11.66 2.86 -7.28
CA TYR A 109 -11.52 1.75 -8.21
C TYR A 109 -12.39 0.54 -7.88
N ALA A 110 -12.76 0.39 -6.63
CA ALA A 110 -13.68 -0.61 -6.09
C ALA A 110 -13.38 -2.07 -6.55
N ARG A 111 -12.11 -2.42 -6.81
CA ARG A 111 -11.72 -3.75 -7.30
C ARG A 111 -12.09 -4.83 -6.27
N THR A 112 -12.80 -5.85 -6.75
CA THR A 112 -13.17 -7.02 -5.94
C THR A 112 -11.91 -7.83 -5.58
N ARG A 113 -11.87 -8.38 -4.38
CA ARG A 113 -10.79 -9.28 -3.94
C ARG A 113 -10.93 -10.66 -4.56
N ALA A 114 -9.83 -11.40 -4.64
CA ALA A 114 -9.80 -12.72 -5.26
C ALA A 114 -10.68 -13.74 -4.54
N ASN A 115 -10.74 -13.71 -3.21
CA ASN A 115 -11.61 -14.58 -2.42
C ASN A 115 -13.12 -14.27 -2.56
N ASP A 116 -13.48 -13.04 -2.98
CA ASP A 116 -14.87 -12.71 -3.32
C ASP A 116 -15.23 -13.19 -4.74
N VAL A 117 -14.22 -13.35 -5.62
CA VAL A 117 -14.39 -13.91 -6.98
C VAL A 117 -14.41 -15.43 -6.92
N ASP A 118 -13.53 -16.02 -6.13
CA ASP A 118 -13.45 -17.45 -5.89
C ASP A 118 -13.38 -17.75 -4.38
N PRO A 119 -14.51 -18.10 -3.75
CA PRO A 119 -14.56 -18.41 -2.32
C PRO A 119 -13.72 -19.63 -1.88
N SER A 120 -13.24 -20.45 -2.83
CA SER A 120 -12.34 -21.57 -2.52
C SER A 120 -10.92 -21.11 -2.19
N LEU A 121 -10.54 -19.88 -2.58
CA LEU A 121 -9.25 -19.30 -2.26
C LEU A 121 -9.13 -18.99 -0.77
N LYS A 122 -8.29 -19.75 -0.07
CA LYS A 122 -8.06 -19.59 1.36
C LYS A 122 -7.03 -18.50 1.63
N THR A 123 -7.42 -17.48 2.39
CA THR A 123 -6.50 -16.42 2.84
C THR A 123 -5.73 -16.85 4.08
N ALA A 124 -4.48 -16.41 4.21
CA ALA A 124 -3.62 -16.73 5.37
C ALA A 124 -3.98 -15.95 6.64
N ILE A 125 -4.58 -14.76 6.45
CA ILE A 125 -5.01 -13.85 7.52
C ILE A 125 -6.39 -13.29 7.17
N PRO A 126 -7.10 -12.67 8.11
CA PRO A 126 -8.41 -12.07 7.85
C PRO A 126 -8.39 -11.09 6.68
N VAL A 127 -9.42 -11.15 5.85
CA VAL A 127 -9.57 -10.25 4.70
C VAL A 127 -9.97 -8.86 5.19
N PRO A 128 -9.23 -7.81 4.84
CA PRO A 128 -9.61 -6.45 5.21
C PRO A 128 -10.95 -6.04 4.58
N TRP A 129 -11.72 -5.21 5.28
CA TRP A 129 -13.03 -4.73 4.86
C TRP A 129 -13.01 -3.87 3.58
N HIS A 130 -11.86 -3.25 3.27
CA HIS A 130 -11.70 -2.38 2.10
C HIS A 130 -11.32 -3.16 0.83
N LYS A 131 -11.52 -2.54 -0.32
CA LYS A 131 -11.27 -3.11 -1.66
C LYS A 131 -9.80 -3.44 -1.94
N ALA A 132 -9.54 -4.19 -3.03
CA ALA A 132 -8.20 -4.74 -3.30
C ALA A 132 -7.21 -3.68 -3.80
N TYR A 133 -7.56 -2.88 -4.82
CA TYR A 133 -6.63 -2.06 -5.61
C TYR A 133 -6.58 -0.59 -5.17
N PRO A 134 -5.37 0.00 -5.06
CA PRO A 134 -4.05 -0.64 -5.03
C PRO A 134 -3.76 -1.35 -3.71
N SER A 135 -2.68 -2.16 -3.64
CA SER A 135 -2.25 -2.81 -2.39
C SER A 135 -1.71 -1.79 -1.38
N GLY A 136 -2.33 -1.74 -0.20
CA GLY A 136 -1.91 -0.83 0.88
C GLY A 136 -0.53 -1.17 1.41
N HIS A 137 -0.29 -2.44 1.77
CA HIS A 137 1.01 -2.90 2.28
C HIS A 137 2.14 -2.69 1.26
N ALA A 138 1.89 -2.96 -0.03
CA ALA A 138 2.88 -2.66 -1.06
C ALA A 138 3.21 -1.15 -1.08
N THR A 139 2.19 -0.27 -1.14
CA THR A 139 2.41 1.18 -1.16
C THR A 139 3.18 1.65 0.08
N GLN A 140 2.77 1.21 1.27
CA GLN A 140 3.39 1.59 2.53
C GLN A 140 4.82 1.06 2.67
N SER A 141 5.10 -0.16 2.21
CA SER A 141 6.45 -0.73 2.25
C SER A 141 7.39 -0.04 1.26
N PHE A 142 6.94 0.23 0.04
CA PHE A 142 7.76 0.94 -0.95
C PHE A 142 8.04 2.40 -0.55
N ILE A 143 7.07 3.12 0.04
CA ILE A 143 7.35 4.48 0.52
C ILE A 143 8.29 4.47 1.72
N THR A 144 8.21 3.47 2.60
CA THR A 144 9.15 3.26 3.69
C THR A 144 10.55 2.98 3.14
N ALA A 145 10.68 2.09 2.16
CA ALA A 145 11.95 1.82 1.48
C ALA A 145 12.58 3.10 0.92
N LEU A 146 11.79 3.94 0.25
CA LEU A 146 12.26 5.21 -0.31
C LEU A 146 12.69 6.21 0.78
N ALA A 147 11.98 6.25 1.92
CA ALA A 147 12.33 7.10 3.04
C ALA A 147 13.66 6.65 3.70
N PHE A 148 13.84 5.35 3.89
CA PHE A 148 15.10 4.79 4.41
C PHE A 148 16.26 5.00 3.42
N ALA A 149 16.05 4.71 2.13
CA ALA A 149 17.06 4.90 1.09
C ALA A 149 17.48 6.36 0.90
N ASN A 150 16.63 7.32 1.25
CA ASN A 150 16.99 8.74 1.24
C ASN A 150 18.03 9.10 2.32
N VAL A 151 18.09 8.32 3.40
CA VAL A 151 19.04 8.50 4.51
C VAL A 151 20.22 7.53 4.40
N TYR A 152 20.00 6.33 3.89
CA TYR A 152 20.98 5.26 3.73
C TYR A 152 21.02 4.78 2.27
N PRO A 153 21.51 5.62 1.33
CA PRO A 153 21.47 5.31 -0.10
C PRO A 153 22.28 4.08 -0.50
N GLU A 154 23.30 3.71 0.28
CA GLU A 154 24.10 2.51 0.08
C GLU A 154 23.30 1.22 0.28
N LYS A 155 22.16 1.28 1.02
CA LYS A 155 21.26 0.16 1.29
C LYS A 155 19.99 0.18 0.43
N TYR A 156 19.94 1.01 -0.61
CA TYR A 156 18.76 1.14 -1.49
C TYR A 156 18.22 -0.22 -1.96
N SER A 157 19.12 -1.09 -2.46
CA SER A 157 18.72 -2.41 -2.98
C SER A 157 18.07 -3.29 -1.91
N GLU A 158 18.62 -3.31 -0.69
CA GLU A 158 18.09 -4.08 0.44
C GLU A 158 16.68 -3.63 0.83
N PHE A 159 16.46 -2.31 0.90
CA PHE A 159 15.14 -1.76 1.22
C PHE A 159 14.10 -2.04 0.14
N MET A 160 14.47 -1.92 -1.14
CA MET A 160 13.55 -2.19 -2.24
C MET A 160 13.20 -3.69 -2.33
N GLN A 161 14.16 -4.59 -2.07
CA GLN A 161 13.91 -6.02 -1.99
C GLN A 161 12.99 -6.38 -0.82
N LEU A 162 13.18 -5.76 0.34
CA LEU A 162 12.29 -5.95 1.49
C LEU A 162 10.86 -5.49 1.18
N ALA A 163 10.70 -4.32 0.56
CA ALA A 163 9.38 -3.82 0.15
C ALA A 163 8.69 -4.75 -0.85
N ALA A 164 9.44 -5.25 -1.85
CA ALA A 164 8.93 -6.22 -2.81
C ALA A 164 8.53 -7.55 -2.12
N LYS A 165 9.31 -8.01 -1.15
CA LYS A 165 8.98 -9.21 -0.37
C LYS A 165 7.67 -9.04 0.41
N VAL A 166 7.47 -7.91 1.09
CA VAL A 166 6.21 -7.60 1.76
C VAL A 166 5.04 -7.62 0.77
N ALA A 167 5.21 -7.03 -0.43
CA ALA A 167 4.18 -7.03 -1.46
C ALA A 167 3.83 -8.45 -1.92
N ILE A 168 4.82 -9.30 -2.19
CA ILE A 168 4.66 -10.72 -2.56
C ILE A 168 3.98 -11.50 -1.42
N ASN A 169 4.32 -11.23 -0.17
CA ASN A 169 3.68 -11.86 0.98
C ASN A 169 2.17 -11.57 1.04
N ARG A 170 1.69 -10.44 0.54
CA ARG A 170 0.24 -10.17 0.43
C ARG A 170 -0.43 -10.99 -0.68
N GLU A 171 0.30 -11.33 -1.74
CA GLU A 171 -0.18 -12.25 -2.80
C GLU A 171 -0.21 -13.69 -2.27
N ILE A 172 0.87 -14.15 -1.62
CA ILE A 172 0.93 -15.45 -0.95
C ILE A 172 -0.15 -15.56 0.13
N ALA A 173 -0.49 -14.47 0.82
CA ALA A 173 -1.60 -14.45 1.76
C ALA A 173 -2.97 -14.57 1.09
N GLY A 174 -3.07 -14.49 -0.24
CA GLY A 174 -4.33 -14.55 -0.99
C GLY A 174 -5.15 -13.25 -0.93
N LEU A 175 -4.53 -12.12 -0.56
CA LEU A 175 -5.24 -10.85 -0.32
C LEU A 175 -5.23 -9.91 -1.53
N HIS A 176 -4.21 -10.00 -2.38
CA HIS A 176 -3.96 -9.07 -3.48
C HIS A 176 -3.51 -9.80 -4.74
N TYR A 177 -3.90 -9.27 -5.88
CA TYR A 177 -3.33 -9.65 -7.17
C TYR A 177 -1.97 -8.97 -7.36
N THR A 178 -1.11 -9.53 -8.20
CA THR A 178 0.20 -8.92 -8.54
C THR A 178 0.02 -7.49 -9.05
N SER A 179 -0.98 -7.23 -9.88
CA SER A 179 -1.28 -5.88 -10.39
C SER A 179 -1.71 -4.88 -9.31
N ASP A 180 -2.23 -5.33 -8.14
CA ASP A 180 -2.47 -4.46 -6.99
C ASP A 180 -1.14 -4.06 -6.33
N SER A 181 -0.19 -4.99 -6.24
CA SER A 181 1.15 -4.79 -5.70
C SER A 181 1.96 -3.85 -6.57
N ASP A 182 1.96 -4.07 -7.89
CA ASP A 182 2.64 -3.22 -8.87
C ASP A 182 2.13 -1.78 -8.83
N ALA A 183 0.80 -1.61 -8.78
CA ALA A 183 0.18 -0.30 -8.64
C ALA A 183 0.56 0.36 -7.30
N GLY A 184 0.72 -0.43 -6.24
CA GLY A 184 1.18 0.04 -4.94
C GLY A 184 2.60 0.61 -5.01
N ALA A 185 3.53 -0.07 -5.69
CA ALA A 185 4.88 0.39 -5.89
C ALA A 185 4.93 1.72 -6.69
N VAL A 186 4.19 1.77 -7.82
CA VAL A 186 4.07 2.99 -8.63
C VAL A 186 3.49 4.16 -7.84
N LEU A 187 2.48 3.90 -7.01
CA LEU A 187 1.86 4.92 -6.15
C LEU A 187 2.84 5.45 -5.11
N ALA A 188 3.61 4.58 -4.47
CA ALA A 188 4.62 4.97 -3.49
C ALA A 188 5.64 5.94 -4.07
N GLU A 189 6.14 5.68 -5.29
CA GLU A 189 7.05 6.61 -5.98
C GLU A 189 6.40 7.97 -6.26
N GLN A 190 5.14 7.98 -6.70
CA GLN A 190 4.43 9.25 -6.96
C GLN A 190 4.25 10.05 -5.68
N ILE A 191 3.84 9.41 -4.58
CA ILE A 191 3.69 10.06 -3.29
C ILE A 191 5.05 10.58 -2.82
N TRP A 192 6.10 9.76 -2.86
CA TRP A 192 7.43 10.15 -2.42
C TRP A 192 7.99 11.35 -3.19
N LYS A 193 7.79 11.39 -4.51
CA LYS A 193 8.16 12.55 -5.35
C LYS A 193 7.37 13.80 -4.96
N ALA A 194 6.13 13.66 -4.51
CA ALA A 194 5.27 14.76 -4.09
C ALA A 194 5.48 15.20 -2.64
N VAL A 195 6.12 14.41 -1.79
CA VAL A 195 6.46 14.82 -0.41
C VAL A 195 7.50 15.95 -0.46
N LYS A 196 7.19 17.08 0.19
CA LYS A 196 8.05 18.26 0.24
C LYS A 196 9.38 17.96 0.96
N PRO A 197 10.51 18.55 0.52
CA PRO A 197 11.83 18.30 1.12
C PRO A 197 11.88 18.54 2.64
N ALA A 198 11.13 19.52 3.15
CA ALA A 198 11.06 19.83 4.58
C ALA A 198 10.47 18.70 5.45
N CYS A 199 9.74 17.75 4.83
CA CYS A 199 9.15 16.60 5.49
C CYS A 199 9.95 15.29 5.29
N LYS A 200 11.11 15.38 4.64
CA LYS A 200 12.02 14.25 4.40
C LYS A 200 13.24 14.37 5.33
N ALA A 201 13.60 13.25 5.97
CA ALA A 201 14.90 13.12 6.62
C ALA A 201 16.04 13.18 5.59
N LYS A 202 17.17 13.74 6.00
CA LYS A 202 18.44 13.76 5.25
C LYS A 202 19.49 13.12 6.13
#